data_40325a75d1162648993979ac7da56530
#
_entry.id   40325a75d1162648993979ac7da56530
#
_cell.length_a   1.000
_cell.length_b   1.000
_cell.length_c   1.000
_cell.angle_alpha   90.00
_cell.angle_beta   90.00
_cell.angle_gamma   90.00
#
_symmetry.space_group_name_H-M   'P 1'
#
loop_
_entity.id
_entity.type
_entity.pdbx_description
1 polymer ?
#
loop_
_entity_poly.entity_id
_entity_poly.type
_entity_poly.pdbx_seq_one_letter_code
_entity_poly.pdbx_strand_id
1 'polypeptide(L)'
;MADDNIYEASEESQIILPEDENPFRNDIKTSPAIKLNLNGTTIFLEKNHAKTKFYTNADMVADDRGLIHSGFIFSAANYAALVAINEEFCVTIGARINFFGPLKLGDIVEFEAKAHFDENRKREVRVTGHTKEIKIFEGTFQLVKLEEHIFDAQQKNIQKEAAIRRTKEKQEKDGSK
;
A
#
# COMPACT_ATOMS: atom_id res chain seq x y z
N MET A 1 -16.95 34.97 25.27
CA MET A 1 -17.50 34.79 23.89
C MET A 1 -16.60 33.79 23.22
N ALA A 2 -17.06 32.55 23.11
CA ALA A 2 -16.32 31.50 22.41
C ALA A 2 -16.63 31.66 20.93
N ASP A 3 -15.59 31.86 20.11
CA ASP A 3 -15.70 31.76 18.67
C ASP A 3 -15.83 30.29 18.32
N ASP A 4 -17.06 29.86 18.08
CA ASP A 4 -17.38 28.62 17.40
C ASP A 4 -16.93 28.71 15.94
N ASN A 5 -15.64 28.48 15.71
CA ASN A 5 -15.12 28.29 14.35
C ASN A 5 -15.40 26.83 13.96
N ILE A 6 -16.65 26.59 13.60
CA ILE A 6 -17.11 25.36 12.96
C ILE A 6 -16.37 25.29 11.62
N TYR A 7 -15.48 24.32 11.48
CA TYR A 7 -14.87 23.98 10.20
C TYR A 7 -15.97 23.59 9.22
N GLU A 8 -16.44 24.55 8.43
CA GLU A 8 -17.15 24.22 7.20
C GLU A 8 -16.13 23.54 6.27
N ALA A 9 -16.11 22.23 6.29
CA ALA A 9 -15.48 21.46 5.23
C ALA A 9 -16.20 21.85 3.94
N SER A 10 -15.50 22.53 3.04
CA SER A 10 -16.03 22.86 1.73
C SER A 10 -16.53 21.56 1.07
N GLU A 11 -17.70 21.58 0.46
CA GLU A 11 -18.33 20.44 -0.20
C GLU A 11 -17.42 19.79 -1.27
N GLU A 12 -16.39 20.48 -1.74
CA GLU A 12 -15.35 19.96 -2.65
C GLU A 12 -14.41 18.93 -2.01
N SER A 13 -14.36 18.80 -0.67
CA SER A 13 -13.47 17.87 0.04
C SER A 13 -14.01 16.44 0.10
N GLN A 14 -15.20 16.17 -0.42
CA GLN A 14 -15.86 14.85 -0.37
C GLN A 14 -16.05 14.16 -1.72
N ILE A 15 -15.41 14.60 -2.78
CA ILE A 15 -15.45 13.86 -4.05
C ILE A 15 -14.50 12.67 -3.96
N ILE A 16 -14.93 11.66 -3.20
CA ILE A 16 -14.43 10.30 -3.35
C ILE A 16 -15.14 9.81 -4.60
N LEU A 17 -14.38 9.54 -5.67
CA LEU A 17 -14.94 8.84 -6.82
C LEU A 17 -15.54 7.53 -6.30
N PRO A 18 -16.82 7.25 -6.50
CA PRO A 18 -17.40 5.96 -6.18
C PRO A 18 -16.53 4.85 -6.76
N GLU A 19 -16.44 3.71 -6.07
CA GLU A 19 -15.65 2.56 -6.55
C GLU A 19 -16.05 2.18 -8.00
N ASP A 20 -17.29 2.45 -8.37
CA ASP A 20 -17.83 2.19 -9.72
C ASP A 20 -17.32 3.15 -10.80
N GLU A 21 -16.79 4.31 -10.42
CA GLU A 21 -16.24 5.32 -11.34
C GLU A 21 -14.72 5.24 -11.50
N ASN A 22 -14.05 4.29 -10.84
CA ASN A 22 -12.62 4.07 -11.03
C ASN A 22 -12.38 3.49 -12.45
N PRO A 23 -11.78 4.27 -13.37
CA PRO A 23 -11.60 3.84 -14.75
C PRO A 23 -10.69 2.61 -14.90
N PHE A 24 -9.88 2.29 -13.89
CA PHE A 24 -8.96 1.17 -13.88
C PHE A 24 -9.42 -0.01 -13.02
N ARG A 25 -10.67 0.00 -12.52
CA ARG A 25 -11.18 -1.04 -11.62
C ARG A 25 -10.98 -2.46 -12.16
N ASN A 26 -11.24 -2.67 -13.44
CA ASN A 26 -11.14 -3.97 -14.09
C ASN A 26 -9.70 -4.36 -14.44
N ASP A 27 -8.78 -3.41 -14.47
CA ASP A 27 -7.38 -3.61 -14.82
C ASP A 27 -6.50 -3.86 -13.59
N ILE A 28 -6.99 -3.50 -12.39
CA ILE A 28 -6.25 -3.69 -11.13
C ILE A 28 -6.47 -5.12 -10.64
N LYS A 29 -5.37 -5.87 -10.54
CA LYS A 29 -5.33 -7.25 -10.06
C LYS A 29 -4.96 -7.35 -8.58
N THR A 30 -4.16 -6.39 -8.10
CA THR A 30 -3.67 -6.37 -6.72
C THR A 30 -4.72 -5.84 -5.75
N SER A 31 -4.70 -6.37 -4.52
CA SER A 31 -5.48 -5.84 -3.39
C SER A 31 -6.97 -5.61 -3.67
N PRO A 32 -7.72 -6.60 -4.18
CA PRO A 32 -9.09 -6.39 -4.68
C PRO A 32 -10.09 -5.98 -3.60
N ALA A 33 -9.78 -6.21 -2.33
CA ALA A 33 -10.64 -5.87 -1.18
C ALA A 33 -10.21 -4.58 -0.45
N ILE A 34 -9.23 -3.85 -0.99
CA ILE A 34 -8.73 -2.63 -0.33
C ILE A 34 -9.82 -1.54 -0.32
N LYS A 35 -9.84 -0.75 0.73
CA LYS A 35 -10.76 0.38 0.85
C LYS A 35 -10.14 1.62 0.19
N LEU A 36 -10.67 2.02 -0.96
CA LEU A 36 -10.14 3.14 -1.75
C LEU A 36 -10.27 4.49 -1.02
N ASN A 37 -11.31 4.67 -0.20
CA ASN A 37 -11.48 5.85 0.64
C ASN A 37 -10.37 6.03 1.70
N LEU A 38 -9.60 4.97 2.00
CA LEU A 38 -8.47 5.00 2.94
C LEU A 38 -7.10 4.91 2.25
N ASN A 39 -7.06 4.58 0.95
CA ASN A 39 -5.81 4.28 0.25
C ASN A 39 -5.65 5.03 -1.09
N GLY A 40 -6.72 5.69 -1.55
CA GLY A 40 -6.71 6.43 -2.81
C GLY A 40 -7.22 5.62 -4.01
N THR A 41 -7.45 6.33 -5.10
CA THR A 41 -7.98 5.81 -6.35
C THR A 41 -6.91 5.86 -7.43
N THR A 42 -6.81 4.83 -8.26
CA THR A 42 -5.87 4.79 -9.38
C THR A 42 -6.34 5.72 -10.49
N ILE A 43 -5.47 6.62 -10.92
CA ILE A 43 -5.72 7.61 -11.99
C ILE A 43 -4.84 7.39 -13.23
N PHE A 44 -3.81 6.52 -13.09
CA PHE A 44 -2.94 6.13 -14.20
C PHE A 44 -2.36 4.76 -13.92
N LEU A 45 -2.31 3.90 -14.94
CA LEU A 45 -1.78 2.55 -14.84
C LEU A 45 -1.10 2.13 -16.15
N GLU A 46 0.19 1.85 -16.05
CA GLU A 46 1.00 1.20 -17.07
C GLU A 46 1.91 0.15 -16.42
N LYS A 47 2.57 -0.65 -17.23
CA LYS A 47 3.52 -1.64 -16.72
C LYS A 47 4.63 -0.98 -15.91
N ASN A 48 4.76 -1.35 -14.64
CA ASN A 48 5.74 -0.80 -13.69
C ASN A 48 5.57 0.69 -13.35
N HIS A 49 4.44 1.28 -13.66
CA HIS A 49 4.17 2.68 -13.39
C HIS A 49 2.69 2.91 -13.07
N ALA A 50 2.42 3.52 -11.94
CA ALA A 50 1.06 3.89 -11.54
C ALA A 50 1.03 5.27 -10.90
N LYS A 51 -0.13 5.92 -10.99
CA LYS A 51 -0.46 7.08 -10.17
C LYS A 51 -1.79 6.84 -9.46
N THR A 52 -1.82 7.25 -8.20
CA THR A 52 -3.04 7.21 -7.38
C THR A 52 -3.33 8.58 -6.81
N LYS A 53 -4.60 8.87 -6.59
CA LYS A 53 -5.07 10.09 -5.96
C LYS A 53 -5.69 9.75 -4.62
N PHE A 54 -5.16 10.33 -3.56
CA PHE A 54 -5.53 10.07 -2.18
C PHE A 54 -6.21 11.30 -1.59
N TYR A 55 -7.42 11.12 -1.09
CA TYR A 55 -8.24 12.17 -0.49
C TYR A 55 -8.27 11.96 1.01
N THR A 56 -7.76 12.92 1.78
CA THR A 56 -7.83 12.84 3.24
C THR A 56 -9.25 13.08 3.72
N ASN A 57 -9.69 12.30 4.70
CA ASN A 57 -11.04 12.36 5.25
C ASN A 57 -11.04 12.26 6.79
N ALA A 58 -12.21 12.39 7.41
CA ALA A 58 -12.36 12.45 8.85
C ALA A 58 -11.90 11.19 9.59
N ASP A 59 -11.96 10.01 8.96
CA ASP A 59 -11.53 8.74 9.56
C ASP A 59 -10.00 8.66 9.75
N MET A 60 -9.25 9.59 9.14
CA MET A 60 -7.80 9.64 9.15
C MET A 60 -7.22 10.64 10.15
N VAL A 61 -8.09 11.43 10.80
CA VAL A 61 -7.69 12.54 11.67
C VAL A 61 -7.08 12.03 12.97
N ALA A 62 -5.93 12.58 13.36
CA ALA A 62 -5.18 12.21 14.55
C ALA A 62 -5.42 13.15 15.74
N ASP A 63 -5.89 14.38 15.50
CA ASP A 63 -6.11 15.40 16.54
C ASP A 63 -7.26 16.35 16.20
N ASP A 64 -7.60 17.23 17.14
CA ASP A 64 -8.68 18.21 17.03
C ASP A 64 -8.40 19.36 16.04
N ARG A 65 -7.19 19.44 15.50
CA ARG A 65 -6.77 20.42 14.50
C ARG A 65 -6.80 19.88 13.07
N GLY A 66 -7.25 18.63 12.89
CA GLY A 66 -7.38 17.99 11.58
C GLY A 66 -6.07 17.45 11.02
N LEU A 67 -5.05 17.22 11.85
CA LEU A 67 -3.83 16.55 11.43
C LEU A 67 -4.14 15.12 10.96
N ILE A 68 -3.68 14.76 9.78
CA ILE A 68 -3.82 13.39 9.26
C ILE A 68 -2.74 12.49 9.85
N HIS A 69 -3.15 11.34 10.39
CA HIS A 69 -2.20 10.35 10.89
C HIS A 69 -1.33 9.80 9.74
N SER A 70 -0.01 9.85 9.91
CA SER A 70 0.97 9.47 8.87
C SER A 70 0.87 8.01 8.40
N GLY A 71 0.27 7.14 9.20
CA GLY A 71 -0.03 5.76 8.82
C GLY A 71 -0.91 5.65 7.59
N PHE A 72 -1.87 6.55 7.39
CA PHE A 72 -2.72 6.59 6.19
C PHE A 72 -1.94 7.06 4.97
N ILE A 73 -1.02 8.02 5.14
CA ILE A 73 -0.12 8.46 4.06
C ILE A 73 0.77 7.30 3.60
N PHE A 74 1.32 6.54 4.55
CA PHE A 74 2.08 5.32 4.26
C PHE A 74 1.24 4.27 3.54
N SER A 75 0.02 4.01 4.02
CA SER A 75 -0.88 3.04 3.42
C SER A 75 -1.21 3.37 1.96
N ALA A 76 -1.52 4.65 1.69
CA ALA A 76 -1.79 5.13 0.33
C ALA A 76 -0.57 5.02 -0.59
N ALA A 77 0.63 5.35 -0.10
CA ALA A 77 1.87 5.19 -0.84
C ALA A 77 2.19 3.72 -1.13
N ASN A 78 1.97 2.83 -0.15
CA ASN A 78 2.13 1.39 -0.32
C ASN A 78 1.15 0.81 -1.35
N TYR A 79 -0.10 1.28 -1.33
CA TYR A 79 -1.09 0.90 -2.34
C TYR A 79 -0.63 1.32 -3.75
N ALA A 80 -0.14 2.55 -3.92
CA ALA A 80 0.41 3.00 -5.20
C ALA A 80 1.56 2.09 -5.68
N ALA A 81 2.45 1.66 -4.77
CA ALA A 81 3.53 0.73 -5.08
C ALA A 81 3.02 -0.63 -5.55
N LEU A 82 2.00 -1.18 -4.88
CA LEU A 82 1.38 -2.45 -5.27
C LEU A 82 0.69 -2.35 -6.63
N VAL A 83 -0.01 -1.24 -6.90
CA VAL A 83 -0.67 -1.00 -8.19
C VAL A 83 0.35 -0.87 -9.33
N ALA A 84 1.53 -0.28 -9.11
CA ALA A 84 2.57 -0.20 -10.12
C ALA A 84 3.09 -1.58 -10.56
N ILE A 85 3.12 -2.56 -9.65
CA ILE A 85 3.46 -3.96 -9.97
C ILE A 85 2.25 -4.70 -10.56
N ASN A 86 1.07 -4.44 -10.02
CA ASN A 86 -0.23 -4.96 -10.47
C ASN A 86 -0.29 -6.49 -10.63
N GLU A 87 0.23 -7.21 -9.66
CA GLU A 87 0.16 -8.67 -9.61
C GLU A 87 -0.84 -9.12 -8.55
N GLU A 88 -1.58 -10.18 -8.83
CA GLU A 88 -2.62 -10.71 -7.95
C GLU A 88 -2.06 -11.07 -6.56
N PHE A 89 -0.94 -11.78 -6.53
CA PHE A 89 -0.25 -12.17 -5.30
C PHE A 89 1.06 -11.40 -5.17
N CYS A 90 0.97 -10.23 -4.58
CA CYS A 90 2.12 -9.38 -4.31
C CYS A 90 2.05 -8.84 -2.89
N VAL A 91 3.15 -8.91 -2.15
CA VAL A 91 3.23 -8.44 -0.77
C VAL A 91 4.41 -7.51 -0.57
N THR A 92 4.23 -6.51 0.26
CA THR A 92 5.31 -5.62 0.70
C THR A 92 6.09 -6.31 1.81
N ILE A 93 7.41 -6.39 1.67
CA ILE A 93 8.33 -7.01 2.63
C ILE A 93 9.25 -6.01 3.33
N GLY A 94 9.29 -4.78 2.85
CA GLY A 94 10.07 -3.71 3.46
C GLY A 94 9.78 -2.36 2.83
N ALA A 95 10.06 -1.30 3.58
CA ALA A 95 9.97 0.06 3.08
C ALA A 95 11.00 0.95 3.78
N ARG A 96 11.54 1.91 3.04
CA ARG A 96 12.30 3.05 3.56
C ARG A 96 11.58 4.31 3.09
N ILE A 97 11.12 5.12 4.02
CA ILE A 97 10.24 6.25 3.75
C ILE A 97 10.69 7.52 4.46
N ASN A 98 10.33 8.66 3.89
CA ASN A 98 10.50 9.98 4.49
C ASN A 98 9.21 10.79 4.30
N PHE A 99 8.78 11.45 5.36
CA PHE A 99 7.72 12.44 5.34
C PHE A 99 8.35 13.83 5.37
N PHE A 100 7.99 14.69 4.41
CA PHE A 100 8.55 16.05 4.30
C PHE A 100 7.57 17.13 4.79
N GLY A 101 6.32 16.77 5.00
CA GLY A 101 5.31 17.67 5.52
C GLY A 101 4.09 16.93 6.04
N PRO A 102 3.34 17.55 6.96
CA PRO A 102 2.06 17.04 7.45
C PRO A 102 0.97 17.26 6.40
N LEU A 103 -0.10 16.49 6.53
CA LEU A 103 -1.36 16.69 5.80
C LEU A 103 -2.46 17.09 6.77
N LYS A 104 -3.42 17.85 6.27
CA LYS A 104 -4.65 18.23 6.95
C LYS A 104 -5.84 17.54 6.33
N LEU A 105 -6.93 17.48 7.10
CA LEU A 105 -8.24 17.10 6.59
C LEU A 105 -8.61 17.95 5.36
N GLY A 106 -9.00 17.29 4.26
CA GLY A 106 -9.33 17.91 2.98
C GLY A 106 -8.17 18.04 2.00
N ASP A 107 -6.94 17.72 2.42
CA ASP A 107 -5.80 17.69 1.49
C ASP A 107 -5.92 16.53 0.51
N ILE A 108 -5.44 16.77 -0.71
CA ILE A 108 -5.38 15.78 -1.79
C ILE A 108 -3.91 15.52 -2.11
N VAL A 109 -3.53 14.24 -2.17
CA VAL A 109 -2.18 13.82 -2.53
C VAL A 109 -2.22 12.98 -3.78
N GLU A 110 -1.35 13.31 -4.74
CA GLU A 110 -1.05 12.44 -5.86
C GLU A 110 0.23 11.65 -5.56
N PHE A 111 0.12 10.33 -5.55
CA PHE A 111 1.26 9.43 -5.46
C PHE A 111 1.63 8.94 -6.85
N GLU A 112 2.90 8.99 -7.19
CA GLU A 112 3.47 8.37 -8.37
C GLU A 112 4.43 7.25 -7.95
N ALA A 113 4.16 6.05 -8.45
CA ALA A 113 4.93 4.84 -8.17
C ALA A 113 5.59 4.32 -9.45
N LYS A 114 6.91 4.14 -9.42
CA LYS A 114 7.71 3.60 -10.52
C LYS A 114 8.53 2.42 -10.03
N ALA A 115 8.33 1.26 -10.64
CA ALA A 115 9.13 0.09 -10.40
C ALA A 115 10.32 0.06 -11.36
N HIS A 116 11.48 -0.40 -10.88
CA HIS A 116 12.58 -0.73 -11.76
C HIS A 116 12.19 -1.90 -12.68
N PHE A 117 12.65 -1.84 -13.91
CA PHE A 117 12.41 -2.89 -14.89
C PHE A 117 13.26 -4.10 -14.50
N ASP A 118 12.66 -5.04 -13.77
CA ASP A 118 13.28 -6.25 -13.31
C ASP A 118 12.28 -7.41 -13.44
N GLU A 119 12.71 -8.54 -13.97
CA GLU A 119 11.91 -9.76 -14.07
C GLU A 119 12.00 -10.62 -12.80
N ASN A 120 12.82 -10.22 -11.85
CA ASN A 120 12.99 -10.93 -10.59
C ASN A 120 11.69 -10.95 -9.76
N ARG A 121 11.57 -11.96 -8.93
CA ARG A 121 10.46 -12.10 -7.98
C ARG A 121 10.41 -10.95 -6.98
N LYS A 122 11.57 -10.43 -6.55
CA LYS A 122 11.68 -9.23 -5.71
C LYS A 122 11.67 -7.99 -6.60
N ARG A 123 10.85 -7.02 -6.21
CA ARG A 123 10.66 -5.78 -6.96
C ARG A 123 10.90 -4.60 -6.03
N GLU A 124 11.58 -3.61 -6.54
CA GLU A 124 11.75 -2.33 -5.87
C GLU A 124 10.92 -1.26 -6.57
N VAL A 125 10.12 -0.55 -5.81
CA VAL A 125 9.24 0.51 -6.30
C VAL A 125 9.53 1.80 -5.56
N ARG A 126 9.88 2.84 -6.30
CA ARG A 126 10.00 4.19 -5.76
C ARG A 126 8.65 4.89 -5.85
N VAL A 127 8.25 5.52 -4.75
CA VAL A 127 7.00 6.28 -4.65
C VAL A 127 7.30 7.69 -4.19
N THR A 128 6.74 8.67 -4.88
CA THR A 128 6.72 10.07 -4.46
C THR A 128 5.29 10.53 -4.27
N GLY A 129 5.04 11.37 -3.26
CA GLY A 129 3.73 11.95 -2.98
C GLY A 129 3.79 13.47 -2.97
N HIS A 130 2.86 14.10 -3.68
CA HIS A 130 2.76 15.56 -3.78
C HIS A 130 1.35 16.02 -3.45
N THR A 131 1.24 17.11 -2.67
CA THR A 131 0.02 17.88 -2.54
C THR A 131 0.23 19.23 -3.23
N LYS A 132 -0.58 19.52 -4.24
CA LYS A 132 -0.31 20.62 -5.18
C LYS A 132 1.10 20.42 -5.78
N GLU A 133 1.98 21.42 -5.68
CA GLU A 133 3.38 21.35 -6.17
C GLU A 133 4.39 20.91 -5.08
N ILE A 134 3.92 20.62 -3.86
CA ILE A 134 4.78 20.36 -2.70
C ILE A 134 4.96 18.86 -2.50
N LYS A 135 6.21 18.40 -2.53
CA LYS A 135 6.55 17.01 -2.17
C LYS A 135 6.38 16.82 -0.66
N ILE A 136 5.52 15.87 -0.27
CA ILE A 136 5.23 15.55 1.13
C ILE A 136 5.72 14.16 1.53
N PHE A 137 5.99 13.31 0.55
CA PHE A 137 6.38 11.92 0.78
C PHE A 137 7.37 11.44 -0.27
N GLU A 138 8.30 10.61 0.16
CA GLU A 138 9.14 9.81 -0.72
C GLU A 138 9.45 8.47 -0.04
N GLY A 139 9.39 7.38 -0.79
CA GLY A 139 9.71 6.07 -0.27
C GLY A 139 10.17 5.10 -1.33
N THR A 140 10.90 4.08 -0.88
CA THR A 140 11.26 2.90 -1.67
C THR A 140 10.66 1.69 -0.98
N PHE A 141 9.81 0.98 -1.70
CA PHE A 141 9.11 -0.21 -1.24
C PHE A 141 9.73 -1.45 -1.87
N GLN A 142 9.97 -2.47 -1.05
CA GLN A 142 10.38 -3.79 -1.50
C GLN A 142 9.18 -4.71 -1.51
N LEU A 143 8.85 -5.25 -2.67
CA LEU A 143 7.72 -6.12 -2.89
C LEU A 143 8.18 -7.50 -3.37
N VAL A 144 7.39 -8.50 -3.08
CA VAL A 144 7.61 -9.86 -3.59
C VAL A 144 6.36 -10.32 -4.31
N LYS A 145 6.55 -10.66 -5.59
CA LYS A 145 5.55 -11.38 -6.38
C LYS A 145 5.54 -12.85 -5.97
N LEU A 146 4.37 -13.38 -5.71
CA LEU A 146 4.12 -14.77 -5.34
C LEU A 146 3.35 -15.47 -6.47
N GLU A 147 3.46 -16.79 -6.52
CA GLU A 147 2.71 -17.64 -7.47
C GLU A 147 1.34 -18.03 -6.92
N GLU A 148 1.16 -17.89 -5.59
CA GLU A 148 -0.04 -18.22 -4.86
C GLU A 148 -0.22 -17.29 -3.66
N HIS A 149 -1.37 -17.35 -3.00
CA HIS A 149 -1.63 -16.53 -1.82
C HIS A 149 -0.59 -16.78 -0.73
N ILE A 150 -0.17 -15.71 -0.03
CA ILE A 150 0.91 -15.77 0.97
C ILE A 150 0.64 -16.80 2.09
N PHE A 151 -0.61 -16.95 2.52
CA PHE A 151 -0.96 -17.92 3.55
C PHE A 151 -0.82 -19.36 3.08
N ASP A 152 -1.11 -19.66 1.81
CA ASP A 152 -0.92 -20.99 1.22
C ASP A 152 0.57 -21.31 1.11
N ALA A 153 1.37 -20.35 0.66
CA ALA A 153 2.82 -20.49 0.61
C ALA A 153 3.45 -20.72 1.99
N GLN A 154 2.98 -20.00 3.02
CA GLN A 154 3.43 -20.20 4.39
C GLN A 154 3.07 -21.60 4.91
N GLN A 155 1.85 -22.05 4.67
CA GLN A 155 1.40 -23.38 5.13
C GLN A 155 2.23 -24.51 4.51
N LYS A 156 2.53 -24.42 3.21
CA LYS A 156 3.41 -25.37 2.52
C LYS A 156 4.83 -25.38 3.10
N ASN A 157 5.38 -24.21 3.43
CA ASN A 157 6.70 -24.13 4.04
C ASN A 157 6.74 -24.78 5.43
N ILE A 158 5.74 -24.53 6.28
CA ILE A 158 5.62 -25.17 7.60
C ILE A 158 5.55 -26.69 7.49
N GLN A 159 4.76 -27.19 6.54
CA GLN A 159 4.64 -28.65 6.30
C GLN A 159 5.97 -29.27 5.84
N LYS A 160 6.70 -28.60 4.94
CA LYS A 160 8.03 -29.04 4.48
C LYS A 160 9.04 -29.09 5.63
N GLU A 161 9.10 -28.03 6.45
CA GLU A 161 10.00 -27.99 7.60
C GLU A 161 9.68 -29.07 8.62
N ALA A 162 8.40 -29.32 8.91
CA ALA A 162 7.96 -30.40 9.79
C ALA A 162 8.34 -31.77 9.25
N ALA A 163 8.21 -32.02 7.95
CA ALA A 163 8.62 -33.27 7.31
C ALA A 163 10.14 -33.51 7.40
N ILE A 164 10.95 -32.46 7.12
CA ILE A 164 12.41 -32.54 7.24
C ILE A 164 12.83 -32.85 8.68
N ARG A 165 12.21 -32.23 9.67
CA ARG A 165 12.49 -32.46 11.08
C ARG A 165 12.22 -33.89 11.48
N ARG A 166 11.07 -34.47 11.09
CA ARG A 166 10.72 -35.86 11.32
C ARG A 166 11.70 -36.83 10.68
N THR A 167 12.20 -36.54 9.50
CA THR A 167 13.18 -37.35 8.80
C THR A 167 14.52 -37.39 9.54
N LYS A 168 15.00 -36.21 10.00
CA LYS A 168 16.23 -36.10 10.79
C LYS A 168 16.14 -36.88 12.12
N GLU A 169 15.04 -36.73 12.85
CA GLU A 169 14.79 -37.45 14.11
C GLU A 169 14.76 -38.96 13.94
N LYS A 170 14.26 -39.48 12.80
CA LYS A 170 14.31 -40.90 12.47
C LYS A 170 15.74 -41.40 12.19
N GLN A 171 16.51 -40.63 11.41
CA GLN A 171 17.90 -40.98 11.08
C GLN A 171 18.80 -41.01 12.32
N GLU A 172 18.61 -40.08 13.25
CA GLU A 172 19.35 -40.07 14.52
C GLU A 172 19.03 -41.28 15.42
N LYS A 173 17.77 -41.72 15.42
CA LYS A 173 17.34 -42.91 16.18
C LYS A 173 17.84 -44.21 15.56
N ASP A 174 17.92 -44.31 14.25
CA ASP A 174 18.39 -45.51 13.54
C ASP A 174 19.94 -45.60 13.50
N GLY A 175 20.65 -44.47 13.59
CA GLY A 175 22.12 -44.42 13.66
C GLY A 175 22.71 -44.65 15.05
N SER A 176 21.89 -44.74 16.10
CA SER A 176 22.32 -45.00 17.49
C SER A 176 22.15 -46.45 17.93
N LYS A 177 21.92 -47.37 17.00
CA LYS A 177 21.97 -48.82 17.21
C LYS A 177 23.21 -49.37 16.52
#